data_e1e96f5f0b402a9f0040ffd543708c8f
#
_entry.id   e1e96f5f0b402a9f0040ffd543708c8f
#
_cell.length_a   1.000
_cell.length_b   1.000
_cell.length_c   1.000
_cell.angle_alpha   90.00
_cell.angle_beta   90.00
_cell.angle_gamma   90.00
#
_symmetry.space_group_name_H-M   'P 1'
#
loop_
_entity.id
_entity.type
_entity.pdbx_description
1 polymer ?
#
loop_
_entity_poly.entity_id
_entity_poly.type
_entity_poly.pdbx_seq_one_letter_code
_entity_poly.pdbx_strand_id
1 'polypeptide(L)'
;MEPICKLKDIYKALYNFEKRFSEANGITINEGMLLCCLKDGKPRSANELCDFVGLSNSRVSRVITTVEDKGYIVREMGTTDKRQMIFTLTDSGKQKTKEMQAQGMDFSELTSLISKLQE
;
A
#
# COMPACT_ATOMS: atom_id res chain seq x y z
N MET A 1 1.64 -16.14 28.79
CA MET A 1 1.60 -14.73 28.41
C MET A 1 0.44 -14.47 27.47
N GLU A 2 -0.28 -13.44 27.73
CA GLU A 2 -1.47 -13.14 26.95
C GLU A 2 -1.12 -12.77 25.53
N PRO A 3 -1.75 -13.36 24.51
CA PRO A 3 -1.53 -12.98 23.11
C PRO A 3 -1.77 -11.48 22.86
N ILE A 4 -2.77 -10.90 23.54
CA ILE A 4 -3.09 -9.49 23.41
C ILE A 4 -1.92 -8.61 23.84
N CYS A 5 -1.21 -8.99 24.90
CA CYS A 5 -0.05 -8.24 25.36
C CYS A 5 1.12 -8.32 24.38
N LYS A 6 1.25 -9.44 23.66
CA LYS A 6 2.26 -9.58 22.61
C LYS A 6 1.91 -8.72 21.39
N LEU A 7 0.61 -8.59 21.09
CA LEU A 7 0.15 -7.79 19.94
C LEU A 7 0.57 -6.33 20.05
N LYS A 8 0.60 -5.75 21.24
CA LYS A 8 0.98 -4.34 21.38
C LYS A 8 2.38 -4.06 20.84
N ASP A 9 3.31 -5.01 21.00
CA ASP A 9 4.67 -4.87 20.50
C ASP A 9 4.71 -4.91 18.98
N ILE A 10 3.87 -5.77 18.39
CA ILE A 10 3.72 -5.84 16.93
C ILE A 10 3.14 -4.53 16.38
N TYR A 11 2.10 -3.98 17.02
CA TYR A 11 1.54 -2.70 16.60
C TYR A 11 2.58 -1.58 16.66
N LYS A 12 3.39 -1.54 17.72
CA LYS A 12 4.46 -0.54 17.83
C LYS A 12 5.49 -0.71 16.72
N ALA A 13 5.88 -1.95 16.44
CA ALA A 13 6.85 -2.24 15.39
C ALA A 13 6.31 -1.85 14.01
N LEU A 14 5.04 -2.13 13.76
CA LEU A 14 4.37 -1.72 12.51
C LEU A 14 4.32 -0.20 12.38
N TYR A 15 3.95 0.48 13.45
CA TYR A 15 3.91 1.95 13.45
C TYR A 15 5.28 2.54 13.11
N ASN A 16 6.33 2.03 13.75
CA ASN A 16 7.69 2.48 13.51
C ASN A 16 8.14 2.16 12.07
N PHE A 17 7.75 1.00 11.56
CA PHE A 17 8.03 0.60 10.19
C PHE A 17 7.36 1.56 9.21
N GLU A 18 6.07 1.85 9.41
CA GLU A 18 5.32 2.78 8.56
C GLU A 18 5.96 4.16 8.56
N LYS A 19 6.38 4.62 9.73
CA LYS A 19 7.04 5.91 9.86
C LYS A 19 8.35 5.96 9.08
N ARG A 20 9.18 4.93 9.21
CA ARG A 20 10.45 4.85 8.47
C ARG A 20 10.19 4.78 6.96
N PHE A 21 9.18 4.00 6.56
CA PHE A 21 8.80 3.88 5.15
C PHE A 21 8.40 5.24 4.59
N SER A 22 7.54 5.98 5.29
CA SER A 22 7.08 7.30 4.84
C SER A 22 8.22 8.31 4.76
N GLU A 23 9.13 8.29 5.72
CA GLU A 23 10.30 9.18 5.72
C GLU A 23 11.22 8.87 4.55
N ALA A 24 11.42 7.60 4.24
CA ALA A 24 12.31 7.16 3.16
C ALA A 24 11.72 7.39 1.78
N ASN A 25 10.41 7.27 1.62
CA ASN A 25 9.77 7.24 0.31
C ASN A 25 8.87 8.44 0.01
N GLY A 26 8.52 9.24 1.00
CA GLY A 26 7.64 10.40 0.82
C GLY A 26 6.19 10.05 0.54
N ILE A 27 5.79 8.80 0.77
CA ILE A 27 4.41 8.32 0.66
C ILE A 27 4.10 7.43 1.86
N THR A 28 2.82 7.26 2.15
CA THR A 28 2.40 6.34 3.23
C THR A 28 2.51 4.89 2.78
N ILE A 29 2.50 3.97 3.73
CA ILE A 29 2.55 2.53 3.44
C ILE A 29 1.34 2.11 2.61
N ASN A 30 0.16 2.66 2.88
CA ASN A 30 -1.06 2.34 2.13
C ASN A 30 -0.96 2.82 0.68
N GLU A 31 -0.37 4.00 0.47
CA GLU A 31 -0.10 4.50 -0.87
C GLU A 31 0.88 3.58 -1.61
N GLY A 32 1.92 3.14 -0.91
CA GLY A 32 2.88 2.18 -1.46
C GLY A 32 2.25 0.86 -1.85
N MET A 33 1.36 0.33 -1.02
CA MET A 33 0.63 -0.91 -1.31
C MET A 33 -0.24 -0.76 -2.55
N LEU A 34 -0.90 0.39 -2.70
CA LEU A 34 -1.75 0.65 -3.86
C LEU A 34 -0.91 0.68 -5.14
N LEU A 35 0.23 1.36 -5.12
CA LEU A 35 1.15 1.39 -6.26
C LEU A 35 1.65 -0.01 -6.59
N CYS A 36 1.93 -0.81 -5.57
CA CYS A 36 2.39 -2.19 -5.72
C CYS A 36 1.35 -3.05 -6.46
N CYS A 37 0.07 -2.82 -6.19
CA CYS A 37 -1.03 -3.52 -6.87
C CYS A 37 -1.03 -3.25 -8.38
N LEU A 38 -0.56 -2.07 -8.79
CA LEU A 38 -0.59 -1.63 -10.19
C LEU A 38 0.75 -1.85 -10.91
N LYS A 39 1.74 -2.41 -10.25
CA LYS A 39 3.10 -2.51 -10.81
C LYS A 39 3.22 -3.41 -12.03
N ASP A 40 2.30 -4.35 -12.20
CA ASP A 40 2.31 -5.27 -13.35
C ASP A 40 1.78 -4.62 -14.63
N GLY A 41 1.32 -3.37 -14.56
CA GLY A 41 0.80 -2.63 -15.70
C GLY A 41 -0.65 -2.94 -16.04
N LYS A 42 -1.30 -3.82 -15.30
CA LYS A 42 -2.71 -4.17 -15.55
C LYS A 42 -3.62 -3.15 -14.87
N PRO A 43 -4.66 -2.66 -15.59
CA PRO A 43 -5.64 -1.76 -14.98
C PRO A 43 -6.41 -2.46 -13.86
N ARG A 44 -6.73 -1.72 -12.81
CA ARG A 44 -7.50 -2.24 -11.68
C ARG A 44 -8.66 -1.30 -11.35
N SER A 45 -9.79 -1.89 -10.99
CA SER A 45 -10.92 -1.12 -10.49
C SER A 45 -10.70 -0.71 -9.03
N ALA A 46 -11.53 0.22 -8.53
CA ALA A 46 -11.49 0.62 -7.13
C ALA A 46 -11.72 -0.58 -6.20
N ASN A 47 -12.63 -1.48 -6.55
CA ASN A 47 -12.89 -2.68 -5.75
C ASN A 47 -11.67 -3.61 -5.69
N GLU A 48 -10.99 -3.79 -6.81
CA GLU A 48 -9.77 -4.61 -6.86
C GLU A 48 -8.66 -4.00 -5.99
N LEU A 49 -8.51 -2.68 -6.04
CA LEU A 49 -7.54 -1.98 -5.19
C LEU A 49 -7.90 -2.13 -3.72
N CYS A 50 -9.19 -2.01 -3.40
CA CYS A 50 -9.70 -2.18 -2.04
C CYS A 50 -9.37 -3.58 -1.49
N ASP A 51 -9.64 -4.61 -2.27
CA ASP A 51 -9.35 -6.00 -1.89
C ASP A 51 -7.85 -6.22 -1.68
N PHE A 52 -7.04 -5.67 -2.55
CA PHE A 52 -5.58 -5.85 -2.46
C PHE A 52 -5.01 -5.16 -1.21
N VAL A 53 -5.41 -3.92 -0.96
CA VAL A 53 -4.88 -3.14 0.19
C VAL A 53 -5.48 -3.61 1.50
N GLY A 54 -6.71 -4.13 1.47
CA GLY A 54 -7.37 -4.68 2.65
C GLY A 54 -7.93 -3.64 3.61
N LEU A 55 -8.27 -2.45 3.11
CA LEU A 55 -8.89 -1.39 3.88
C LEU A 55 -10.36 -1.24 3.47
N SER A 56 -11.13 -0.46 4.24
CA SER A 56 -12.50 -0.13 3.88
C SER A 56 -12.55 0.68 2.58
N ASN A 57 -13.69 0.65 1.89
CA ASN A 57 -13.89 1.40 0.66
C ASN A 57 -13.62 2.89 0.84
N SER A 58 -14.07 3.49 1.95
CA SER A 58 -13.88 4.92 2.20
C SER A 58 -12.41 5.26 2.42
N ARG A 59 -11.65 4.39 3.10
CA ARG A 59 -10.22 4.61 3.31
C ARG A 59 -9.43 4.46 2.03
N VAL A 60 -9.74 3.43 1.23
CA VAL A 60 -9.07 3.22 -0.06
C VAL A 60 -9.38 4.36 -1.01
N SER A 61 -10.61 4.86 -1.02
CA SER A 61 -11.01 6.01 -1.83
C SER A 61 -10.15 7.24 -1.53
N ARG A 62 -9.85 7.49 -0.26
CA ARG A 62 -8.96 8.59 0.14
C ARG A 62 -7.52 8.37 -0.34
N VAL A 63 -7.04 7.12 -0.25
CA VAL A 63 -5.70 6.78 -0.72
C VAL A 63 -5.62 6.99 -2.23
N ILE A 64 -6.62 6.53 -2.98
CA ILE A 64 -6.71 6.71 -4.43
C ILE A 64 -6.62 8.21 -4.78
N THR A 65 -7.43 9.03 -4.12
CA THR A 65 -7.45 10.47 -4.38
C THR A 65 -6.09 11.10 -4.12
N THR A 66 -5.44 10.73 -3.02
CA THR A 66 -4.12 11.25 -2.68
C THR A 66 -3.07 10.86 -3.72
N VAL A 67 -3.08 9.61 -4.15
CA VAL A 67 -2.11 9.08 -5.13
C VAL A 67 -2.36 9.71 -6.51
N GLU A 68 -3.63 9.95 -6.88
CA GLU A 68 -3.97 10.68 -8.09
C GLU A 68 -3.45 12.12 -8.04
N ASP A 69 -3.67 12.79 -6.92
CA ASP A 69 -3.23 14.18 -6.73
C ASP A 69 -1.72 14.31 -6.81
N LYS A 70 -0.99 13.28 -6.37
CA LYS A 70 0.47 13.24 -6.50
C LYS A 70 0.93 12.93 -7.93
N GLY A 71 0.02 12.58 -8.81
CA GLY A 71 0.33 12.30 -10.21
C GLY A 71 0.87 10.91 -10.48
N TYR A 72 0.69 9.97 -9.57
CA TYR A 72 1.22 8.61 -9.72
C TYR A 72 0.27 7.66 -10.44
N ILE A 73 -1.02 7.95 -10.42
CA ILE A 73 -2.01 7.14 -11.12
C ILE A 73 -2.97 8.03 -11.88
N VAL A 74 -3.61 7.45 -12.91
CA VAL A 74 -4.70 8.09 -13.66
C VAL A 74 -5.90 7.16 -13.67
N ARG A 75 -7.09 7.75 -13.73
CA ARG A 75 -8.33 6.98 -13.86
C ARG A 75 -8.83 7.09 -15.29
N GLU A 76 -9.42 5.99 -15.75
CA GLU A 76 -10.02 5.90 -17.06
C GLU A 76 -11.34 5.15 -16.95
N MET A 77 -12.22 5.31 -17.95
CA MET A 77 -13.43 4.50 -18.01
C MET A 77 -13.08 3.08 -18.43
N GLY A 78 -13.76 2.10 -17.83
CA GLY A 78 -13.58 0.71 -18.20
C GLY A 78 -13.99 0.45 -19.65
N THR A 79 -13.29 -0.47 -20.31
CA THR A 79 -13.58 -0.81 -21.71
C THR A 79 -14.82 -1.69 -21.84
N THR A 80 -15.05 -2.56 -20.85
CA THR A 80 -16.21 -3.48 -20.84
C THR A 80 -17.44 -2.82 -20.23
N ASP A 81 -17.24 -2.10 -19.13
CA ASP A 81 -18.30 -1.35 -18.45
C ASP A 81 -17.84 0.10 -18.29
N LYS A 82 -18.44 1.00 -19.07
CA LYS A 82 -18.06 2.42 -19.08
C LYS A 82 -18.40 3.14 -17.78
N ARG A 83 -19.23 2.55 -16.93
CA ARG A 83 -19.55 3.13 -15.62
C ARG A 83 -18.48 2.80 -14.59
N GLN A 84 -17.63 1.81 -14.86
CA GLN A 84 -16.57 1.39 -13.97
C GLN A 84 -15.32 2.19 -14.27
N MET A 85 -14.73 2.78 -13.22
CA MET A 85 -13.44 3.44 -13.32
C MET A 85 -12.34 2.43 -13.10
N ILE A 86 -11.29 2.54 -13.90
CA ILE A 86 -10.08 1.73 -13.76
C ILE A 86 -8.88 2.66 -13.58
N PHE A 87 -7.85 2.16 -12.94
CA PHE A 87 -6.67 2.93 -12.56
C PHE A 87 -5.41 2.26 -13.10
N THR A 88 -4.48 3.09 -13.58
CA THR A 88 -3.17 2.63 -14.04
C THR A 88 -2.10 3.58 -13.53
N LEU A 89 -0.85 3.10 -13.50
CA LEU A 89 0.30 3.95 -13.13
C LEU A 89 0.63 4.92 -14.28
N THR A 90 0.94 6.15 -13.90
CA THR A 90 1.61 7.10 -14.80
C THR A 90 3.08 6.75 -14.90
N ASP A 91 3.83 7.41 -15.79
CA ASP A 91 5.29 7.26 -15.84
C ASP A 91 5.92 7.64 -14.50
N SER A 92 5.43 8.70 -13.87
CA SER A 92 5.85 9.12 -12.54
C SER A 92 5.55 8.04 -11.50
N GLY A 93 4.37 7.40 -11.58
CA GLY A 93 4.00 6.29 -10.70
C GLY A 93 4.89 5.07 -10.88
N LYS A 94 5.23 4.74 -12.12
CA LYS A 94 6.16 3.64 -12.41
C LYS A 94 7.53 3.90 -11.81
N GLN A 95 8.02 5.11 -11.96
CA GLN A 95 9.31 5.51 -11.39
C GLN A 95 9.28 5.44 -9.86
N LYS A 96 8.21 5.94 -9.26
CA LYS A 96 8.02 5.90 -7.80
C LYS A 96 8.01 4.46 -7.28
N THR A 97 7.33 3.57 -7.99
CA THR A 97 7.27 2.15 -7.62
C THR A 97 8.66 1.51 -7.66
N LYS A 98 9.45 1.83 -8.68
CA LYS A 98 10.83 1.33 -8.77
C LYS A 98 11.70 1.85 -7.63
N GLU A 99 11.59 3.12 -7.30
CA GLU A 99 12.34 3.73 -6.20
C GLU A 99 11.99 3.07 -4.87
N MET A 100 10.71 2.84 -4.64
CA MET A 100 10.21 2.21 -3.42
C MET A 100 10.75 0.77 -3.29
N GLN A 101 10.75 0.00 -4.37
CA GLN A 101 11.27 -1.37 -4.39
C GLN A 101 12.78 -1.40 -4.16
N ALA A 102 13.51 -0.45 -4.74
CA ALA A 102 14.96 -0.37 -4.61
C ALA A 102 15.40 0.05 -3.20
N GLN A 103 14.54 0.78 -2.48
CA GLN A 103 14.85 1.31 -1.14
C GLN A 103 15.20 0.21 -0.15
N GLY A 104 14.47 -0.90 -0.19
CA GLY A 104 14.65 -1.97 0.79
C GLY A 104 14.29 -1.54 2.20
N MET A 105 13.69 -2.44 2.97
CA MET A 105 13.31 -2.18 4.35
C MET A 105 13.71 -3.37 5.22
N ASP A 106 14.10 -3.09 6.46
CA ASP A 106 14.45 -4.12 7.41
C ASP A 106 13.19 -4.63 8.12
N PHE A 107 12.82 -5.87 7.87
CA PHE A 107 11.66 -6.53 8.46
C PHE A 107 12.01 -7.42 9.66
N SER A 108 13.27 -7.45 10.08
CA SER A 108 13.73 -8.41 11.10
C SER A 108 13.00 -8.29 12.43
N GLU A 109 12.71 -7.07 12.88
CA GLU A 109 11.96 -6.82 14.11
C GLU A 109 10.55 -7.41 14.03
N LEU A 110 9.82 -7.12 12.94
CA LEU A 110 8.48 -7.64 12.74
C LEU A 110 8.46 -9.15 12.65
N THR A 111 9.38 -9.73 11.89
CA THR A 111 9.49 -11.18 11.73
C THR A 111 9.73 -11.85 13.08
N SER A 112 10.64 -11.31 13.87
CA SER A 112 10.96 -11.83 15.21
C SER A 112 9.75 -11.80 16.13
N LEU A 113 9.01 -10.69 16.16
CA LEU A 113 7.83 -10.54 17.01
C LEU A 113 6.71 -11.48 16.59
N ILE A 114 6.49 -11.64 15.30
CA ILE A 114 5.47 -12.57 14.77
C ILE A 114 5.83 -14.01 15.14
N SER A 115 7.09 -14.39 14.99
CA SER A 115 7.58 -15.72 15.42
C SER A 115 7.26 -16.00 16.88
N LYS A 116 7.46 -15.02 17.75
CA LYS A 116 7.22 -15.17 19.19
C LYS A 116 5.75 -15.42 19.52
N LEU A 117 4.82 -15.00 18.67
CA LEU A 117 3.40 -15.29 18.86
C LEU A 117 3.08 -16.78 18.73
N GLN A 118 3.90 -17.50 17.98
CA GLN A 118 3.68 -18.93 17.68
C GLN A 118 4.30 -19.86 18.72
N GLU A 119 5.01 -19.34 19.68
CA GLU A 119 5.67 -20.12 20.75
C GLU A 119 4.71 -20.56 21.86
#